data_51681282d6c5a397db59704a641101c7
#
_entry.id   51681282d6c5a397db59704a641101c7
#
_cell.length_a   1.000
_cell.length_b   1.000
_cell.length_c   1.000
_cell.angle_alpha   90.00
_cell.angle_beta   90.00
_cell.angle_gamma   90.00
#
_symmetry.space_group_name_H-M   'P 1'
#
loop_
_entity.id
_entity.type
_entity.pdbx_description
1 polymer ?
#
loop_
_entity_poly.entity_id
_entity_poly.type
_entity_poly.pdbx_seq_one_letter_code
_entity_poly.pdbx_strand_id
1 'polypeptide(L)'
;IPRGYKPSVVDGAWVESDSVLATKPRATKESKDLHDSSHASMRSSNAGTVKVMKTKIKLFWDESDSRDYPVPATANLVVKTGETVRAGQALTKGIRDPHDILRIQGREAVERYLRQQVQTVYMNQGVSINDKHIEVIVRQMLRRVRVDFSGDTELLPGQLVDRLTIERTNAKVLAEGGEPATASPVLLGVTRASLNTDSFLAAASFQETARVLTEATIT
;
A
#
# COMPACT_ATOMS: atom_id res chain seq x y z
N ILE A 1 -24.79 0.29 25.54
CA ILE A 1 -24.82 0.44 27.01
C ILE A 1 -25.53 -0.79 27.57
N PRO A 2 -24.90 -1.58 28.45
CA PRO A 2 -25.55 -2.73 29.09
C PRO A 2 -26.81 -2.32 29.88
N ARG A 3 -27.79 -3.23 29.97
CA ARG A 3 -29.03 -2.96 30.75
C ARG A 3 -28.68 -2.56 32.19
N GLY A 4 -29.20 -1.43 32.66
CA GLY A 4 -29.00 -0.93 34.02
C GLY A 4 -27.88 0.11 34.19
N TYR A 5 -27.11 0.44 33.17
CA TYR A 5 -26.12 1.52 33.20
C TYR A 5 -26.74 2.85 32.76
N LYS A 6 -26.35 3.93 33.45
CA LYS A 6 -26.69 5.31 33.03
C LYS A 6 -25.45 6.00 32.51
N PRO A 7 -25.51 6.74 31.40
CA PRO A 7 -24.39 7.53 30.91
C PRO A 7 -24.07 8.63 31.91
N SER A 8 -22.77 8.77 32.22
CA SER A 8 -22.24 9.83 33.10
C SER A 8 -21.68 11.01 32.32
N VAL A 9 -21.62 10.89 30.99
CA VAL A 9 -21.06 11.89 30.08
C VAL A 9 -22.16 12.53 29.24
N VAL A 10 -21.98 13.82 28.92
CA VAL A 10 -22.88 14.59 28.05
C VAL A 10 -22.51 14.38 26.59
N ASP A 11 -23.51 14.43 25.71
CA ASP A 11 -23.29 14.32 24.27
C ASP A 11 -22.39 15.48 23.76
N GLY A 12 -21.34 15.13 22.99
CA GLY A 12 -20.35 16.08 22.50
C GLY A 12 -19.23 16.43 23.51
N ALA A 13 -19.24 15.87 24.70
CA ALA A 13 -18.18 16.14 25.70
C ALA A 13 -16.85 15.47 25.28
N TRP A 14 -15.74 16.17 25.54
CA TRP A 14 -14.40 15.59 25.48
C TRP A 14 -14.12 14.80 26.75
N VAL A 15 -13.61 13.60 26.62
CA VAL A 15 -13.22 12.72 27.74
C VAL A 15 -11.77 12.30 27.59
N GLU A 16 -11.08 12.18 28.71
CA GLU A 16 -9.72 11.66 28.77
C GLU A 16 -9.73 10.13 28.81
N SER A 17 -8.57 9.54 28.55
CA SER A 17 -8.36 8.12 28.75
C SER A 17 -8.67 7.74 30.22
N ASP A 18 -9.31 6.59 30.42
CA ASP A 18 -9.77 6.07 31.73
C ASP A 18 -10.94 6.85 32.38
N SER A 19 -11.54 7.82 31.67
CA SER A 19 -12.73 8.53 32.15
C SER A 19 -13.95 7.62 32.22
N VAL A 20 -14.82 7.82 33.23
CA VAL A 20 -16.03 7.01 33.43
C VAL A 20 -17.12 7.46 32.47
N LEU A 21 -17.48 6.60 31.51
CA LEU A 21 -18.51 6.83 30.48
C LEU A 21 -19.93 6.50 30.96
N ALA A 22 -20.07 5.45 31.75
CA ALA A 22 -21.36 5.03 32.29
C ALA A 22 -21.19 4.34 33.66
N THR A 23 -22.14 4.55 34.53
CA THR A 23 -22.17 3.95 35.88
C THR A 23 -23.45 3.17 36.09
N LYS A 24 -23.37 2.09 36.87
CA LYS A 24 -24.56 1.34 37.31
C LYS A 24 -25.09 1.99 38.59
N PRO A 25 -26.33 2.55 38.62
CA PRO A 25 -26.89 3.12 39.82
C PRO A 25 -27.02 2.03 40.88
N ARG A 26 -26.62 2.34 42.11
CA ARG A 26 -26.73 1.46 43.27
C ARG A 26 -28.21 1.25 43.60
N ALA A 27 -28.71 0.02 43.53
CA ALA A 27 -30.00 -0.32 44.07
C ALA A 27 -29.91 -0.13 45.63
N THR A 28 -30.68 0.81 46.16
CA THR A 28 -30.82 1.04 47.57
C THR A 28 -31.51 -0.14 48.20
N LYS A 29 -30.80 -0.99 48.95
CA LYS A 29 -31.23 -1.64 50.21
C LYS A 29 -30.10 -2.51 50.78
N GLU A 30 -29.72 -2.13 51.98
CA GLU A 30 -29.09 -2.88 53.04
C GLU A 30 -28.50 -4.27 52.74
N SER A 31 -27.18 -4.35 52.64
CA SER A 31 -26.41 -5.38 53.36
C SER A 31 -25.00 -4.85 53.60
N LYS A 32 -24.68 -4.75 54.91
CA LYS A 32 -23.32 -4.58 55.44
C LYS A 32 -22.53 -5.84 55.08
N ASP A 33 -21.66 -5.75 54.09
CA ASP A 33 -20.47 -6.56 54.02
C ASP A 33 -19.39 -5.74 53.34
N LEU A 34 -18.35 -5.49 54.11
CA LEU A 34 -17.11 -4.81 53.74
C LEU A 34 -16.33 -5.74 52.76
N HIS A 35 -15.71 -5.09 51.75
CA HIS A 35 -14.77 -5.63 50.78
C HIS A 35 -15.38 -6.24 49.51
N ASP A 36 -15.96 -5.39 48.64
CA ASP A 36 -15.63 -5.41 47.23
C ASP A 36 -16.14 -4.11 46.57
N SER A 37 -15.30 -3.10 46.48
CA SER A 37 -15.60 -1.82 45.81
C SER A 37 -15.22 -1.87 44.32
N SER A 38 -15.62 -2.92 43.61
CA SER A 38 -15.64 -2.90 42.16
C SER A 38 -16.95 -2.25 41.70
N HIS A 39 -17.02 -0.92 41.74
CA HIS A 39 -18.06 -0.21 41.02
C HIS A 39 -17.94 -0.60 39.52
N ALA A 40 -18.93 -1.32 39.00
CA ALA A 40 -19.01 -1.63 37.59
C ALA A 40 -19.21 -0.33 36.79
N SER A 41 -18.12 0.37 36.56
CA SER A 41 -18.04 1.58 35.75
C SER A 41 -17.45 1.21 34.37
N MET A 42 -18.08 1.68 33.32
CA MET A 42 -17.54 1.56 31.97
C MET A 42 -16.61 2.75 31.73
N ARG A 43 -15.33 2.48 31.50
CA ARG A 43 -14.29 3.50 31.29
C ARG A 43 -13.91 3.59 29.83
N SER A 44 -13.41 4.75 29.42
CA SER A 44 -12.92 4.98 28.08
C SER A 44 -11.50 4.42 27.94
N SER A 45 -11.19 3.77 26.82
CA SER A 45 -9.83 3.31 26.51
C SER A 45 -8.96 4.43 25.93
N ASN A 46 -9.55 5.42 25.29
CA ASN A 46 -8.85 6.50 24.59
C ASN A 46 -9.48 7.85 24.96
N ALA A 47 -8.71 8.93 24.85
CA ALA A 47 -9.23 10.28 24.94
C ALA A 47 -9.94 10.66 23.62
N GLY A 48 -11.06 11.38 23.70
CA GLY A 48 -11.79 11.78 22.50
C GLY A 48 -13.16 12.38 22.78
N THR A 49 -13.90 12.67 21.71
CA THR A 49 -15.25 13.25 21.81
C THR A 49 -16.29 12.14 21.87
N VAL A 50 -17.19 12.23 22.83
CA VAL A 50 -18.25 11.24 23.07
C VAL A 50 -19.54 11.64 22.36
N LYS A 51 -20.17 10.67 21.69
CA LYS A 51 -21.55 10.79 21.19
C LYS A 51 -22.43 9.78 21.88
N VAL A 52 -23.38 10.29 22.66
CA VAL A 52 -24.31 9.47 23.45
C VAL A 52 -25.55 9.17 22.62
N MET A 53 -25.86 7.89 22.45
CA MET A 53 -27.09 7.40 21.80
C MET A 53 -27.93 6.60 22.81
N LYS A 54 -29.20 6.39 22.54
CA LYS A 54 -30.13 5.67 23.44
C LYS A 54 -29.63 4.30 23.92
N THR A 55 -28.89 3.57 23.08
CA THR A 55 -28.45 2.20 23.39
C THR A 55 -26.92 2.04 23.41
N LYS A 56 -26.15 3.03 22.93
CA LYS A 56 -24.69 2.93 22.83
C LYS A 56 -24.03 4.30 22.98
N ILE A 57 -22.80 4.29 23.49
CA ILE A 57 -21.89 5.44 23.53
C ILE A 57 -20.86 5.20 22.43
N LYS A 58 -20.64 6.17 21.55
CA LYS A 58 -19.57 6.18 20.58
C LYS A 58 -18.50 7.16 21.03
N LEU A 59 -17.25 6.72 21.03
CA LEU A 59 -16.10 7.56 21.25
C LEU A 59 -15.42 7.81 19.90
N PHE A 60 -15.16 9.06 19.58
CA PHE A 60 -14.41 9.48 18.41
C PHE A 60 -13.08 10.04 18.89
N TRP A 61 -11.97 9.49 18.38
CA TRP A 61 -10.63 9.97 18.69
C TRP A 61 -9.81 10.09 17.41
N ASP A 62 -8.87 11.04 17.43
CA ASP A 62 -7.88 11.20 16.38
C ASP A 62 -6.57 10.60 16.89
N GLU A 63 -6.00 9.68 16.13
CA GLU A 63 -4.69 9.09 16.40
C GLU A 63 -3.67 9.70 15.45
N SER A 64 -2.64 10.34 15.99
CA SER A 64 -1.53 10.89 15.22
C SER A 64 -0.31 10.01 15.39
N ASP A 65 0.23 9.51 14.27
CA ASP A 65 1.52 8.81 14.21
C ASP A 65 2.57 9.77 13.65
N SER A 66 3.70 9.92 14.35
CA SER A 66 4.82 10.73 13.88
C SER A 66 5.96 9.82 13.45
N ARG A 67 6.51 10.08 12.27
CA ARG A 67 7.67 9.34 11.75
C ARG A 67 8.79 10.30 11.37
N ASP A 68 9.96 10.03 11.90
CA ASP A 68 11.15 10.77 11.59
C ASP A 68 11.91 10.10 10.42
N TYR A 69 12.20 10.89 9.40
CA TYR A 69 12.99 10.45 8.25
C TYR A 69 14.35 11.15 8.29
N PRO A 70 15.45 10.43 8.57
CA PRO A 70 16.79 11.03 8.55
C PRO A 70 17.15 11.43 7.13
N VAL A 71 17.53 12.70 6.96
CA VAL A 71 17.91 13.26 5.66
C VAL A 71 19.37 13.72 5.73
N PRO A 72 20.24 13.36 4.76
CA PRO A 72 21.59 13.87 4.69
C PRO A 72 21.60 15.42 4.61
N ALA A 73 22.56 16.05 5.26
CA ALA A 73 22.68 17.53 5.27
C ALA A 73 22.86 18.15 3.87
N THR A 74 23.31 17.36 2.90
CA THR A 74 23.51 17.76 1.51
C THR A 74 22.24 17.63 0.64
N ALA A 75 21.16 17.05 1.16
CA ALA A 75 19.94 16.84 0.41
C ALA A 75 19.11 18.13 0.32
N ASN A 76 18.63 18.44 -0.88
CA ASN A 76 17.73 19.57 -1.11
C ASN A 76 16.30 19.17 -0.78
N LEU A 77 15.70 19.76 0.24
CA LEU A 77 14.30 19.54 0.60
C LEU A 77 13.38 20.20 -0.45
N VAL A 78 12.31 19.48 -0.80
CA VAL A 78 11.26 19.97 -1.73
C VAL A 78 10.06 20.49 -0.95
N VAL A 79 9.85 19.98 0.27
CA VAL A 79 8.70 20.29 1.13
C VAL A 79 9.02 21.36 2.16
N LYS A 80 8.01 22.10 2.58
CA LYS A 80 8.10 23.15 3.60
C LYS A 80 7.42 22.72 4.88
N THR A 81 7.83 23.32 5.99
CA THR A 81 7.18 23.08 7.30
C THR A 81 5.69 23.44 7.23
N GLY A 82 4.84 22.54 7.72
CA GLY A 82 3.37 22.69 7.70
C GLY A 82 2.69 22.28 6.39
N GLU A 83 3.44 21.81 5.40
CA GLU A 83 2.88 21.35 4.13
C GLU A 83 2.29 19.93 4.27
N THR A 84 1.10 19.72 3.74
CA THR A 84 0.48 18.38 3.68
C THR A 84 1.07 17.60 2.51
N VAL A 85 1.65 16.45 2.80
CA VAL A 85 2.26 15.55 1.80
C VAL A 85 1.37 14.34 1.54
N ARG A 86 1.44 13.80 0.32
CA ARG A 86 0.73 12.57 -0.06
C ARG A 86 1.69 11.37 -0.03
N ALA A 87 1.13 10.18 0.13
CA ALA A 87 1.92 8.95 0.04
C ALA A 87 2.69 8.89 -1.30
N GLY A 88 4.00 8.60 -1.22
CA GLY A 88 4.90 8.58 -2.37
C GLY A 88 5.33 9.94 -2.94
N GLN A 89 4.94 11.05 -2.32
CA GLN A 89 5.46 12.37 -2.68
C GLN A 89 6.95 12.47 -2.31
N ALA A 90 7.77 13.03 -3.22
CA ALA A 90 9.18 13.23 -2.96
C ALA A 90 9.38 14.33 -1.91
N LEU A 91 10.08 14.03 -0.82
CA LEU A 91 10.47 14.99 0.22
C LEU A 91 11.78 15.71 -0.11
N THR A 92 12.65 15.03 -0.87
CA THR A 92 13.94 15.54 -1.32
C THR A 92 14.04 15.49 -2.85
N LYS A 93 14.87 16.37 -3.43
CA LYS A 93 15.25 16.27 -4.85
C LYS A 93 16.16 15.08 -5.05
N GLY A 94 15.90 14.27 -6.07
CA GLY A 94 16.72 13.13 -6.43
C GLY A 94 15.99 12.15 -7.35
N ILE A 95 16.73 11.12 -7.76
CA ILE A 95 16.19 10.00 -8.53
C ILE A 95 15.36 9.14 -7.56
N ARG A 96 14.13 8.84 -7.95
CA ARG A 96 13.24 7.97 -7.16
C ARG A 96 13.38 6.53 -7.64
N ASP A 97 13.24 5.57 -6.72
CA ASP A 97 13.17 4.16 -7.09
C ASP A 97 11.84 3.86 -7.82
N PRO A 98 11.88 3.38 -9.06
CA PRO A 98 10.66 2.99 -9.78
C PRO A 98 9.88 1.87 -9.10
N HIS A 99 10.54 0.98 -8.34
CA HIS A 99 9.88 -0.08 -7.59
C HIS A 99 9.02 0.48 -6.45
N ASP A 100 9.51 1.49 -5.73
CA ASP A 100 8.74 2.18 -4.70
C ASP A 100 7.58 2.97 -5.29
N ILE A 101 7.77 3.62 -6.45
CA ILE A 101 6.67 4.29 -7.15
C ILE A 101 5.58 3.28 -7.53
N LEU A 102 5.96 2.11 -8.05
CA LEU A 102 5.00 1.05 -8.40
C LEU A 102 4.21 0.57 -7.17
N ARG A 103 4.91 0.35 -6.06
CA ARG A 103 4.31 -0.15 -4.82
C ARG A 103 3.34 0.86 -4.19
N ILE A 104 3.67 2.16 -4.19
CA ILE A 104 2.95 3.19 -3.45
C ILE A 104 1.93 3.91 -4.33
N GLN A 105 2.32 4.30 -5.56
CA GLN A 105 1.51 5.11 -6.46
C GLN A 105 0.86 4.32 -7.59
N GLY A 106 1.27 3.06 -7.76
CA GLY A 106 0.73 2.15 -8.76
C GLY A 106 1.36 2.29 -10.15
N ARG A 107 0.80 1.51 -11.08
CA ARG A 107 1.33 1.29 -12.42
C ARG A 107 1.41 2.56 -13.27
N GLU A 108 0.35 3.34 -13.32
CA GLU A 108 0.30 4.56 -14.16
C GLU A 108 1.36 5.58 -13.76
N ALA A 109 1.66 5.69 -12.46
CA ALA A 109 2.66 6.62 -11.96
C ALA A 109 4.07 6.20 -12.39
N VAL A 110 4.39 4.91 -12.34
CA VAL A 110 5.70 4.41 -12.77
C VAL A 110 5.86 4.48 -14.29
N GLU A 111 4.81 4.19 -15.07
CA GLU A 111 4.83 4.34 -16.54
C GLU A 111 5.15 5.78 -16.93
N ARG A 112 4.48 6.74 -16.32
CA ARG A 112 4.68 8.17 -16.54
C ARG A 112 6.07 8.63 -16.12
N TYR A 113 6.55 8.15 -14.96
CA TYR A 113 7.87 8.46 -14.45
C TYR A 113 8.98 7.94 -15.36
N LEU A 114 8.95 6.65 -15.74
CA LEU A 114 9.96 6.04 -16.62
C LEU A 114 9.99 6.72 -17.98
N ARG A 115 8.83 6.95 -18.60
CA ARG A 115 8.72 7.67 -19.87
C ARG A 115 9.41 9.04 -19.79
N GLN A 116 9.10 9.82 -18.75
CA GLN A 116 9.67 11.15 -18.57
C GLN A 116 11.18 11.11 -18.35
N GLN A 117 11.69 10.18 -17.53
CA GLN A 117 13.12 10.08 -17.26
C GLN A 117 13.91 9.70 -18.52
N VAL A 118 13.44 8.70 -19.26
CA VAL A 118 14.08 8.27 -20.52
C VAL A 118 14.04 9.40 -21.56
N GLN A 119 12.89 10.05 -21.73
CA GLN A 119 12.75 11.17 -22.66
C GLN A 119 13.68 12.32 -22.33
N THR A 120 13.84 12.66 -21.03
CA THR A 120 14.78 13.71 -20.59
C THR A 120 16.22 13.38 -20.98
N VAL A 121 16.65 12.11 -20.83
CA VAL A 121 18.00 11.70 -21.22
C VAL A 121 18.22 11.87 -22.73
N TYR A 122 17.28 11.43 -23.56
CA TYR A 122 17.38 11.57 -25.02
C TYR A 122 17.36 13.04 -25.45
N MET A 123 16.50 13.86 -24.87
CA MET A 123 16.45 15.31 -25.14
C MET A 123 17.77 16.00 -24.78
N ASN A 124 18.39 15.65 -23.67
CA ASN A 124 19.68 16.20 -23.25
C ASN A 124 20.81 15.82 -24.22
N GLN A 125 20.67 14.72 -24.96
CA GLN A 125 21.59 14.27 -26.01
C GLN A 125 21.23 14.83 -27.39
N GLY A 126 20.22 15.69 -27.50
CA GLY A 126 19.76 16.26 -28.75
C GLY A 126 18.96 15.30 -29.65
N VAL A 127 18.54 14.17 -29.11
CA VAL A 127 17.78 13.17 -29.86
C VAL A 127 16.29 13.30 -29.55
N SER A 128 15.46 13.51 -30.57
CA SER A 128 14.01 13.54 -30.45
C SER A 128 13.42 12.16 -30.71
N ILE A 129 12.83 11.54 -29.71
CA ILE A 129 12.14 10.25 -29.80
C ILE A 129 10.67 10.44 -29.44
N ASN A 130 9.77 9.78 -30.19
CA ASN A 130 8.35 9.78 -29.86
C ASN A 130 8.09 8.88 -28.66
N ASP A 131 7.28 9.38 -27.71
CA ASP A 131 6.95 8.72 -26.44
C ASP A 131 6.43 7.29 -26.63
N LYS A 132 5.70 7.00 -27.71
CA LYS A 132 5.13 5.66 -28.00
C LYS A 132 6.18 4.54 -28.00
N HIS A 133 7.43 4.82 -28.44
CA HIS A 133 8.49 3.82 -28.47
C HIS A 133 8.94 3.45 -27.06
N ILE A 134 9.01 4.45 -26.16
CA ILE A 134 9.33 4.23 -24.75
C ILE A 134 8.17 3.53 -24.05
N GLU A 135 6.94 3.94 -24.32
CA GLU A 135 5.73 3.38 -23.71
C GLU A 135 5.53 1.89 -24.04
N VAL A 136 5.84 1.47 -25.26
CA VAL A 136 5.78 0.04 -25.63
C VAL A 136 6.75 -0.79 -24.79
N ILE A 137 7.97 -0.29 -24.58
CA ILE A 137 8.98 -0.98 -23.76
C ILE A 137 8.54 -1.03 -22.31
N VAL A 138 8.13 0.10 -21.73
CA VAL A 138 7.68 0.19 -20.34
C VAL A 138 6.47 -0.70 -20.10
N ARG A 139 5.54 -0.79 -21.04
CA ARG A 139 4.40 -1.71 -20.99
C ARG A 139 4.84 -3.17 -20.88
N GLN A 140 5.89 -3.58 -21.61
CA GLN A 140 6.42 -4.94 -21.52
C GLN A 140 7.13 -5.18 -20.18
N MET A 141 7.81 -4.18 -19.62
CA MET A 141 8.44 -4.26 -18.30
C MET A 141 7.40 -4.47 -17.17
N LEU A 142 6.17 -3.97 -17.34
CA LEU A 142 5.07 -4.03 -16.37
C LEU A 142 4.00 -5.09 -16.72
N ARG A 143 4.30 -5.97 -17.67
CA ARG A 143 3.34 -6.97 -18.13
C ARG A 143 3.09 -8.08 -17.13
N ARG A 144 4.13 -8.48 -16.39
CA ARG A 144 4.09 -9.62 -15.47
C ARG A 144 3.68 -9.19 -14.06
N VAL A 145 3.04 -10.13 -13.36
CA VAL A 145 2.72 -10.03 -11.93
C VAL A 145 3.33 -11.22 -11.22
N ARG A 146 3.65 -11.05 -9.95
CA ARG A 146 4.13 -12.13 -9.10
C ARG A 146 2.98 -12.63 -8.24
N VAL A 147 2.77 -13.93 -8.25
CA VAL A 147 1.77 -14.58 -7.41
C VAL A 147 2.24 -14.53 -5.95
N ASP A 148 1.45 -13.93 -5.08
CA ASP A 148 1.72 -13.87 -3.63
C ASP A 148 1.06 -15.05 -2.91
N PHE A 149 -0.19 -15.34 -3.26
CA PHE A 149 -0.96 -16.46 -2.72
C PHE A 149 -1.71 -17.17 -3.86
N SER A 150 -1.65 -18.49 -3.88
CA SER A 150 -2.22 -19.30 -4.98
C SER A 150 -3.73 -19.49 -4.91
N GLY A 151 -4.34 -19.42 -3.71
CA GLY A 151 -5.74 -19.83 -3.54
C GLY A 151 -5.97 -21.25 -4.05
N ASP A 152 -7.11 -21.49 -4.69
CA ASP A 152 -7.50 -22.77 -5.31
C ASP A 152 -7.05 -22.85 -6.79
N THR A 153 -6.08 -22.03 -7.21
CA THR A 153 -5.53 -22.06 -8.56
C THR A 153 -4.32 -23.01 -8.67
N GLU A 154 -3.98 -23.43 -9.90
CA GLU A 154 -2.77 -24.22 -10.19
C GLU A 154 -1.48 -23.38 -10.19
N LEU A 155 -1.56 -22.07 -9.86
CA LEU A 155 -0.41 -21.18 -9.86
C LEU A 155 0.46 -21.38 -8.62
N LEU A 156 1.78 -21.23 -8.78
CA LEU A 156 2.71 -21.37 -7.67
C LEU A 156 3.03 -20.00 -7.04
N PRO A 157 3.10 -19.90 -5.69
CA PRO A 157 3.57 -18.70 -5.02
C PRO A 157 4.96 -18.29 -5.51
N GLY A 158 5.16 -16.99 -5.75
CA GLY A 158 6.42 -16.44 -6.31
C GLY A 158 6.57 -16.55 -7.83
N GLN A 159 5.68 -17.25 -8.52
CA GLN A 159 5.71 -17.39 -9.97
C GLN A 159 5.41 -16.04 -10.65
N LEU A 160 6.13 -15.76 -11.74
CA LEU A 160 5.85 -14.62 -12.62
C LEU A 160 4.87 -15.04 -13.72
N VAL A 161 3.68 -14.47 -13.70
CA VAL A 161 2.59 -14.81 -14.63
C VAL A 161 2.15 -13.55 -15.37
N ASP A 162 1.62 -13.71 -16.58
CA ASP A 162 0.98 -12.62 -17.29
C ASP A 162 -0.31 -12.18 -16.57
N ARG A 163 -0.51 -10.87 -16.43
CA ARG A 163 -1.68 -10.33 -15.76
C ARG A 163 -3.01 -10.85 -16.32
N LEU A 164 -3.12 -10.95 -17.64
CA LEU A 164 -4.33 -11.47 -18.28
C LEU A 164 -4.57 -12.95 -17.98
N THR A 165 -3.51 -13.72 -17.80
CA THR A 165 -3.61 -15.14 -17.45
C THR A 165 -4.17 -15.32 -16.04
N ILE A 166 -3.64 -14.55 -15.05
CA ILE A 166 -4.14 -14.64 -13.68
C ILE A 166 -5.60 -14.14 -13.57
N GLU A 167 -5.97 -13.07 -14.30
CA GLU A 167 -7.34 -12.59 -14.36
C GLU A 167 -8.31 -13.67 -14.91
N ARG A 168 -7.91 -14.38 -15.98
CA ARG A 168 -8.69 -15.48 -16.56
C ARG A 168 -8.78 -16.69 -15.62
N THR A 169 -7.69 -17.07 -14.99
CA THR A 169 -7.66 -18.18 -14.01
C THR A 169 -8.53 -17.88 -12.81
N ASN A 170 -8.42 -16.68 -12.27
CA ASN A 170 -9.25 -16.23 -11.13
C ASN A 170 -10.74 -16.18 -11.51
N ALA A 171 -11.08 -15.74 -12.71
CA ALA A 171 -12.47 -15.73 -13.16
C ALA A 171 -13.08 -17.14 -13.22
N LYS A 172 -12.29 -18.18 -13.63
CA LYS A 172 -12.74 -19.58 -13.63
C LYS A 172 -12.96 -20.09 -12.19
N VAL A 173 -11.97 -19.89 -11.31
CA VAL A 173 -12.06 -20.35 -9.90
C VAL A 173 -13.22 -19.69 -9.17
N LEU A 174 -13.45 -18.40 -9.39
CA LEU A 174 -14.59 -17.69 -8.81
C LEU A 174 -15.93 -18.23 -9.34
N ALA A 175 -16.03 -18.61 -10.60
CA ALA A 175 -17.23 -19.22 -11.17
C ALA A 175 -17.51 -20.62 -10.57
N GLU A 176 -16.49 -21.33 -10.13
CA GLU A 176 -16.55 -22.61 -9.43
C GLU A 176 -16.75 -22.47 -7.91
N GLY A 177 -16.74 -21.22 -7.40
CA GLY A 177 -16.94 -20.91 -5.97
C GLY A 177 -15.68 -21.08 -5.12
N GLY A 178 -14.50 -21.18 -5.73
CA GLY A 178 -13.21 -21.29 -5.07
C GLY A 178 -12.58 -19.93 -4.71
N GLU A 179 -11.44 -19.98 -3.98
CA GLU A 179 -10.67 -18.83 -3.57
C GLU A 179 -9.69 -18.39 -4.69
N PRO A 180 -9.74 -17.11 -5.16
CA PRO A 180 -8.86 -16.63 -6.22
C PRO A 180 -7.42 -16.43 -5.73
N ALA A 181 -6.45 -16.55 -6.64
CA ALA A 181 -5.06 -16.20 -6.38
C ALA A 181 -4.89 -14.68 -6.23
N THR A 182 -4.01 -14.28 -5.32
CA THR A 182 -3.59 -12.87 -5.18
C THR A 182 -2.22 -12.67 -5.81
N ALA A 183 -2.00 -11.52 -6.45
CA ALA A 183 -0.74 -11.18 -7.07
C ALA A 183 -0.42 -9.70 -6.96
N SER A 184 0.88 -9.40 -6.87
CA SER A 184 1.42 -8.05 -6.85
C SER A 184 2.05 -7.68 -8.20
N PRO A 185 1.89 -6.43 -8.68
CA PRO A 185 2.54 -5.96 -9.89
C PRO A 185 4.06 -5.91 -9.68
N VAL A 186 4.81 -6.29 -10.72
CA VAL A 186 6.27 -6.31 -10.70
C VAL A 186 6.81 -5.50 -11.88
N LEU A 187 7.83 -4.71 -11.62
CA LEU A 187 8.62 -4.04 -12.66
C LEU A 187 9.84 -4.90 -13.00
N LEU A 188 9.92 -5.37 -14.22
CA LEU A 188 11.09 -6.08 -14.73
C LEU A 188 12.01 -5.13 -15.49
N GLY A 189 13.32 -5.27 -15.30
CA GLY A 189 14.30 -4.59 -16.15
C GLY A 189 14.16 -5.03 -17.61
N VAL A 190 14.62 -4.21 -18.56
CA VAL A 190 14.46 -4.45 -20.01
C VAL A 190 14.95 -5.84 -20.43
N THR A 191 16.16 -6.23 -20.02
CA THR A 191 16.73 -7.55 -20.32
C THR A 191 15.86 -8.68 -19.78
N ARG A 192 15.43 -8.56 -18.51
CA ARG A 192 14.60 -9.59 -17.88
C ARG A 192 13.21 -9.69 -18.51
N ALA A 193 12.64 -8.56 -18.92
CA ALA A 193 11.37 -8.52 -19.63
C ALA A 193 11.46 -9.16 -21.02
N SER A 194 12.58 -8.95 -21.71
CA SER A 194 12.84 -9.55 -23.04
C SER A 194 13.06 -11.05 -23.00
N LEU A 195 13.67 -11.56 -21.92
CA LEU A 195 13.89 -13.00 -21.72
C LEU A 195 12.64 -13.71 -21.15
N ASN A 196 11.77 -13.00 -20.48
CA ASN A 196 10.56 -13.55 -19.86
C ASN A 196 9.36 -13.47 -20.82
N THR A 197 9.53 -14.00 -22.03
CA THR A 197 8.53 -14.07 -23.09
C THR A 197 8.05 -15.51 -23.26
N ASP A 198 6.83 -15.68 -23.78
CA ASP A 198 6.24 -17.00 -24.03
C ASP A 198 6.89 -17.69 -25.24
N SER A 199 7.63 -16.94 -26.07
CA SER A 199 8.39 -17.47 -27.20
C SER A 199 9.85 -17.72 -26.83
N PHE A 200 10.22 -18.98 -26.66
CA PHE A 200 11.62 -19.37 -26.39
C PHE A 200 12.57 -18.92 -27.49
N LEU A 201 12.12 -18.89 -28.77
CA LEU A 201 12.91 -18.46 -29.90
C LEU A 201 13.25 -16.96 -29.82
N ALA A 202 12.29 -16.12 -29.40
CA ALA A 202 12.51 -14.70 -29.20
C ALA A 202 13.51 -14.45 -28.05
N ALA A 203 13.39 -15.18 -26.93
CA ALA A 203 14.31 -15.10 -25.83
C ALA A 203 15.73 -15.55 -26.21
N ALA A 204 15.87 -16.68 -26.93
CA ALA A 204 17.14 -17.20 -27.41
C ALA A 204 17.80 -16.22 -28.40
N SER A 205 17.04 -15.67 -29.34
CA SER A 205 17.54 -14.69 -30.32
C SER A 205 18.05 -13.42 -29.63
N PHE A 206 17.33 -12.93 -28.64
CA PHE A 206 17.76 -11.75 -27.85
C PHE A 206 19.05 -12.02 -27.11
N GLN A 207 19.17 -13.17 -26.43
CA GLN A 207 20.33 -13.55 -25.66
C GLN A 207 21.57 -13.76 -26.54
N GLU A 208 21.40 -14.44 -27.66
CA GLU A 208 22.51 -14.71 -28.63
C GLU A 208 22.99 -13.42 -29.30
N THR A 209 22.07 -12.52 -29.68
CA THR A 209 22.42 -11.20 -30.20
C THR A 209 23.29 -10.41 -29.24
N ALA A 210 22.93 -10.37 -27.95
CA ALA A 210 23.72 -9.69 -26.92
C ALA A 210 25.11 -10.31 -26.77
N ARG A 211 25.25 -11.64 -26.84
CA ARG A 211 26.52 -12.36 -26.76
C ARG A 211 27.43 -12.02 -27.95
N VAL A 212 26.90 -12.13 -29.18
CA VAL A 212 27.67 -11.84 -30.40
C VAL A 212 28.15 -10.39 -30.45
N LEU A 213 27.32 -9.42 -30.07
CA LEU A 213 27.71 -8.01 -29.98
C LEU A 213 28.79 -7.78 -28.92
N THR A 214 28.72 -8.45 -27.79
CA THR A 214 29.76 -8.36 -26.74
C THR A 214 31.08 -8.94 -27.25
N GLU A 215 31.10 -10.10 -27.90
CA GLU A 215 32.31 -10.69 -28.49
C GLU A 215 32.92 -9.78 -29.57
N ALA A 216 32.10 -9.20 -30.45
CA ALA A 216 32.56 -8.28 -31.49
C ALA A 216 33.12 -6.95 -30.97
N THR A 217 32.78 -6.55 -29.75
CA THR A 217 33.34 -5.33 -29.13
C THR A 217 34.63 -5.57 -28.33
N ILE A 218 34.95 -6.82 -28.01
CA ILE A 218 36.16 -7.20 -27.26
C ILE A 218 37.34 -7.57 -28.21
N THR A 219 37.02 -7.98 -29.43
CA THR A 219 37.98 -8.24 -30.52
C THR A 219 38.31 -6.98 -31.28
#